data_46a5e409c36a043407e789ea1a3fb99f
#
_entry.id   46a5e409c36a043407e789ea1a3fb99f
#
_cell.length_a   1.000
_cell.length_b   1.000
_cell.length_c   1.000
_cell.angle_alpha   90.00
_cell.angle_beta   90.00
_cell.angle_gamma   90.00
#
_symmetry.space_group_name_H-M   'P 1'
#
loop_
_entity.id
_entity.type
_entity.pdbx_description
1 polymer ?
#
loop_
_entity_poly.entity_id
_entity_poly.type
_entity_poly.pdbx_seq_one_letter_code
_entity_poly.pdbx_strand_id
1 'polypeptide(L)'
;AAHARGIKVYLDIVTNHTADVIQYRECPQNNCTYRSIADYPYTRQGGISGAPINEGFRNDGTAEDFARLTNPTYAYTPYNPVGEEDIKVPAWLNDVSLYHNRGDTTFKGENSLFGDFAALDDLFTEHPKVVQGMIDIFGDWIEHYGIDGYRIDTAKHVNPEFWQAFVP
;
A
#
# COMPACT_ATOMS: atom_id res chain seq x y z
N ALA A 1 -22.89 -20.59 -12.45
CA ALA A 1 -24.18 -21.01 -11.86
C ALA A 1 -25.10 -19.81 -11.56
N ALA A 2 -24.58 -18.69 -11.01
CA ALA A 2 -25.37 -17.48 -10.68
C ALA A 2 -25.97 -16.83 -11.94
N HIS A 3 -25.15 -16.52 -12.94
CA HIS A 3 -25.54 -15.87 -14.18
C HIS A 3 -26.60 -16.64 -14.96
N ALA A 4 -26.54 -17.98 -14.96
CA ALA A 4 -27.58 -18.82 -15.59
C ALA A 4 -28.99 -18.64 -14.98
N ARG A 5 -29.07 -17.94 -13.81
CA ARG A 5 -30.31 -17.59 -13.12
C ARG A 5 -30.57 -16.09 -13.10
N GLY A 6 -29.84 -15.30 -13.90
CA GLY A 6 -29.95 -13.84 -13.94
C GLY A 6 -29.45 -13.14 -12.68
N ILE A 7 -28.63 -13.80 -11.87
CA ILE A 7 -28.07 -13.25 -10.62
C ILE A 7 -26.69 -12.65 -10.93
N LYS A 8 -26.48 -11.40 -10.55
CA LYS A 8 -25.18 -10.74 -10.61
C LYS A 8 -24.30 -11.10 -9.41
N VAL A 9 -22.98 -11.15 -9.64
CA VAL A 9 -21.98 -11.47 -8.63
C VAL A 9 -21.07 -10.26 -8.40
N TYR A 10 -21.09 -9.75 -7.19
CA TYR A 10 -20.17 -8.68 -6.74
C TYR A 10 -19.26 -9.23 -5.66
N LEU A 11 -17.98 -8.91 -5.73
CA LEU A 11 -17.01 -9.24 -4.68
C LEU A 11 -16.73 -8.02 -3.80
N ASP A 12 -16.53 -8.29 -2.52
CA ASP A 12 -16.01 -7.32 -1.56
C ASP A 12 -14.48 -7.33 -1.66
N ILE A 13 -13.86 -6.18 -1.90
CA ILE A 13 -12.43 -6.07 -2.11
C ILE A 13 -11.81 -4.96 -1.25
N VAL A 14 -10.51 -5.10 -0.98
CA VAL A 14 -9.67 -4.11 -0.31
C VAL A 14 -8.48 -3.80 -1.20
N THR A 15 -8.22 -2.51 -1.45
CA THR A 15 -7.06 -2.03 -2.22
C THR A 15 -6.09 -1.22 -1.37
N ASN A 16 -6.50 -0.85 -0.15
CA ASN A 16 -5.74 0.01 0.75
C ASN A 16 -4.57 -0.70 1.43
N HIS A 17 -4.76 -1.94 1.85
CA HIS A 17 -3.80 -2.67 2.67
C HIS A 17 -3.80 -4.16 2.37
N THR A 18 -2.79 -4.84 2.89
CA THR A 18 -2.67 -6.31 2.85
C THR A 18 -2.62 -6.88 4.26
N ALA A 19 -2.47 -8.21 4.38
CA ALA A 19 -2.26 -8.87 5.67
C ALA A 19 -1.02 -8.32 6.39
N ASP A 20 -1.09 -8.27 7.73
CA ASP A 20 -0.01 -7.90 8.64
C ASP A 20 1.15 -8.92 8.55
N VAL A 21 2.15 -8.59 7.76
CA VAL A 21 3.38 -9.40 7.55
C VAL A 21 4.63 -8.55 7.75
N ILE A 22 4.61 -7.30 7.27
CA ILE A 22 5.76 -6.39 7.34
C ILE A 22 5.94 -5.93 8.79
N GLN A 23 7.15 -6.13 9.31
CA GLN A 23 7.52 -5.66 10.65
C GLN A 23 8.54 -4.54 10.58
N TYR A 24 8.64 -3.77 11.67
CA TYR A 24 9.56 -2.64 11.79
C TYR A 24 10.63 -2.93 12.84
N ARG A 25 11.91 -2.72 12.50
CA ARG A 25 13.03 -2.98 13.44
C ARG A 25 12.97 -2.12 14.68
N GLU A 26 12.49 -0.89 14.58
CA GLU A 26 12.37 0.07 15.69
C GLU A 26 11.11 -0.16 16.54
N CYS A 27 10.19 -0.97 16.05
CA CYS A 27 8.93 -1.26 16.72
C CYS A 27 8.53 -2.72 16.43
N PRO A 28 9.14 -3.69 17.14
CA PRO A 28 8.88 -5.12 16.90
C PRO A 28 7.55 -5.62 17.50
N GLN A 29 6.70 -4.70 17.94
CA GLN A 29 5.36 -4.97 18.46
C GLN A 29 4.34 -4.32 17.54
N ASN A 30 3.20 -4.97 17.36
CA ASN A 30 2.06 -4.34 16.71
C ASN A 30 1.62 -3.09 17.49
N ASN A 31 1.08 -2.08 16.83
CA ASN A 31 0.77 -0.73 17.31
C ASN A 31 1.97 0.22 17.32
N CYS A 32 2.63 0.34 16.20
CA CYS A 32 3.70 1.31 15.98
C CYS A 32 3.12 2.72 15.78
N THR A 33 3.61 3.68 16.56
CA THR A 33 3.15 5.06 16.44
C THR A 33 3.37 5.61 15.03
N TYR A 34 2.36 6.25 14.45
CA TYR A 34 2.47 6.89 13.13
C TYR A 34 3.60 7.93 13.10
N ARG A 35 4.44 7.86 12.08
CA ARG A 35 5.56 8.78 11.81
C ARG A 35 5.24 9.66 10.62
N SER A 36 4.95 10.96 10.90
CA SER A 36 4.50 11.93 9.89
C SER A 36 5.55 12.19 8.80
N ILE A 37 5.09 12.65 7.62
CA ILE A 37 6.01 13.05 6.55
C ILE A 37 6.85 14.27 6.96
N ALA A 38 6.28 15.18 7.78
CA ALA A 38 6.98 16.36 8.26
C ALA A 38 8.20 16.01 9.12
N ASP A 39 8.08 15.02 10.01
CA ASP A 39 9.15 14.59 10.91
C ASP A 39 10.04 13.51 10.29
N TYR A 40 9.48 12.71 9.36
CA TYR A 40 10.13 11.59 8.68
C TYR A 40 9.95 11.70 7.16
N PRO A 41 10.60 12.70 6.52
CA PRO A 41 10.47 12.90 5.08
C PRO A 41 11.09 11.74 4.30
N TYR A 42 10.54 11.42 3.14
CA TYR A 42 11.02 10.33 2.27
C TYR A 42 12.50 10.42 1.90
N THR A 43 13.08 11.62 1.98
CA THR A 43 14.48 11.90 1.60
C THR A 43 15.47 11.80 2.76
N ARG A 44 15.03 11.35 3.94
CA ARG A 44 15.87 11.18 5.14
C ARG A 44 15.61 9.83 5.80
N GLN A 45 16.68 9.14 6.17
CA GLN A 45 16.58 7.87 6.85
C GLN A 45 16.20 8.07 8.33
N GLY A 46 15.13 7.42 8.80
CA GLY A 46 14.74 7.43 10.21
C GLY A 46 14.40 8.82 10.77
N GLY A 47 14.02 9.77 9.92
CA GLY A 47 13.58 11.11 10.32
C GLY A 47 14.46 12.24 9.84
N ILE A 48 14.02 13.48 10.13
CA ILE A 48 14.58 14.73 9.58
C ILE A 48 16.10 14.91 9.81
N SER A 49 16.64 14.34 10.88
CA SER A 49 18.06 14.41 11.22
C SER A 49 18.89 13.27 10.61
N GLY A 50 18.25 12.35 9.91
CA GLY A 50 18.91 11.17 9.33
C GLY A 50 19.73 11.46 8.09
N ALA A 51 20.47 10.43 7.66
CA ALA A 51 21.27 10.50 6.43
C ALA A 51 20.37 10.74 5.20
N PRO A 52 20.86 11.44 4.16
CA PRO A 52 20.14 11.58 2.90
C PRO A 52 19.88 10.22 2.23
N ILE A 53 18.64 10.00 1.81
CA ILE A 53 18.19 8.86 0.99
C ILE A 53 17.22 9.37 -0.08
N ASN A 54 16.92 8.59 -1.10
CA ASN A 54 15.91 8.89 -2.13
C ASN A 54 16.01 10.31 -2.70
N GLU A 55 17.22 10.72 -3.07
CA GLU A 55 17.47 12.10 -3.51
C GLU A 55 16.56 12.50 -4.69
N GLY A 56 15.89 13.64 -4.52
CA GLY A 56 14.99 14.20 -5.53
C GLY A 56 13.61 13.56 -5.60
N PHE A 57 13.28 12.60 -4.75
CA PHE A 57 11.92 12.04 -4.65
C PHE A 57 10.93 13.07 -4.08
N ARG A 58 9.77 13.22 -4.74
CA ARG A 58 8.75 14.24 -4.41
C ARG A 58 7.36 13.68 -4.16
N ASN A 59 7.16 12.40 -4.42
CA ASN A 59 5.85 11.75 -4.39
C ASN A 59 4.83 12.41 -5.34
N ASP A 60 5.25 12.66 -6.58
CA ASP A 60 4.43 13.34 -7.60
C ASP A 60 3.56 12.37 -8.44
N GLY A 61 3.53 11.09 -8.09
CA GLY A 61 2.73 10.07 -8.76
C GLY A 61 3.33 9.54 -10.06
N THR A 62 4.47 10.05 -10.51
CA THR A 62 5.09 9.60 -11.76
C THR A 62 6.03 8.42 -11.57
N ALA A 63 6.10 7.54 -12.57
CA ALA A 63 7.03 6.41 -12.56
C ALA A 63 8.50 6.87 -12.49
N GLU A 64 8.84 8.02 -13.10
CA GLU A 64 10.18 8.62 -13.04
C GLU A 64 10.55 9.06 -11.62
N ASP A 65 9.62 9.67 -10.89
CA ASP A 65 9.83 10.07 -9.51
C ASP A 65 9.94 8.86 -8.60
N PHE A 66 9.03 7.88 -8.73
CA PHE A 66 9.08 6.64 -7.95
C PHE A 66 10.31 5.77 -8.21
N ALA A 67 10.97 5.89 -9.36
CA ALA A 67 12.28 5.26 -9.60
C ALA A 67 13.38 5.77 -8.65
N ARG A 68 13.19 6.91 -8.00
CA ARG A 68 14.09 7.47 -6.98
C ARG A 68 13.83 6.94 -5.57
N LEU A 69 12.66 6.33 -5.34
CA LEU A 69 12.30 5.72 -4.05
C LEU A 69 12.95 4.33 -3.94
N THR A 70 14.25 4.31 -3.70
CA THR A 70 15.07 3.08 -3.65
C THR A 70 15.33 2.58 -2.24
N ASN A 71 15.01 3.39 -1.23
CA ASN A 71 15.24 3.06 0.17
C ASN A 71 13.96 3.34 1.01
N PRO A 72 13.28 2.31 1.53
CA PRO A 72 12.03 2.46 2.28
C PRO A 72 12.23 2.84 3.76
N THR A 73 13.47 3.11 4.22
CA THR A 73 13.78 3.33 5.64
C THR A 73 13.61 4.77 6.12
N TYR A 74 12.75 5.56 5.46
CA TYR A 74 12.51 6.97 5.79
C TYR A 74 11.76 7.16 7.11
N ALA A 75 10.74 6.37 7.38
CA ALA A 75 10.02 6.38 8.64
C ALA A 75 10.49 5.22 9.53
N TYR A 76 10.10 4.01 9.24
CA TYR A 76 10.57 2.80 9.91
C TYR A 76 11.51 2.01 9.00
N THR A 77 12.22 1.03 9.56
CA THR A 77 13.00 0.04 8.80
C THR A 77 12.17 -1.22 8.60
N PRO A 78 11.43 -1.33 7.47
CA PRO A 78 10.55 -2.46 7.23
C PRO A 78 11.32 -3.72 6.86
N TYR A 79 10.78 -4.88 7.21
CA TYR A 79 11.28 -6.18 6.77
C TYR A 79 10.19 -7.24 6.83
N ASN A 80 10.29 -8.25 5.98
CA ASN A 80 9.48 -9.46 6.09
C ASN A 80 10.19 -10.43 7.05
N PRO A 81 9.49 -11.05 8.02
CA PRO A 81 10.08 -12.05 8.92
C PRO A 81 10.63 -13.27 8.15
N VAL A 82 11.61 -13.93 8.75
CA VAL A 82 12.18 -15.16 8.18
C VAL A 82 11.09 -16.23 8.05
N GLY A 83 10.95 -16.76 6.83
CA GLY A 83 9.92 -17.74 6.47
C GLY A 83 8.59 -17.13 6.02
N GLU A 84 8.49 -15.79 5.99
CA GLU A 84 7.31 -15.06 5.51
C GLU A 84 7.65 -14.12 4.33
N GLU A 85 8.85 -14.25 3.75
CA GLU A 85 9.35 -13.35 2.73
C GLU A 85 8.53 -13.37 1.44
N ASP A 86 7.87 -14.51 1.14
CA ASP A 86 7.18 -14.75 -0.13
C ASP A 86 5.73 -15.23 0.07
N ILE A 87 5.08 -14.93 1.20
CA ILE A 87 3.74 -15.47 1.50
C ILE A 87 2.60 -14.72 0.81
N LYS A 88 2.81 -13.47 0.41
CA LYS A 88 1.79 -12.70 -0.29
C LYS A 88 1.78 -13.04 -1.79
N VAL A 89 0.59 -13.14 -2.38
CA VAL A 89 0.38 -13.44 -3.80
C VAL A 89 -0.49 -12.34 -4.41
N PRO A 90 -0.09 -11.80 -5.56
CA PRO A 90 1.11 -12.05 -6.36
C PRO A 90 2.41 -11.58 -5.68
N ALA A 91 3.55 -12.08 -6.17
CA ALA A 91 4.87 -11.93 -5.53
C ALA A 91 5.30 -10.47 -5.28
N TRP A 92 4.84 -9.51 -6.11
CA TRP A 92 5.17 -8.10 -5.93
C TRP A 92 4.65 -7.51 -4.61
N LEU A 93 3.61 -8.11 -4.00
CA LEU A 93 3.09 -7.72 -2.69
C LEU A 93 4.07 -8.01 -1.52
N ASN A 94 5.15 -8.75 -1.75
CA ASN A 94 6.18 -8.98 -0.75
C ASN A 94 7.30 -7.92 -0.76
N ASP A 95 7.26 -6.98 -1.69
CA ASP A 95 8.23 -5.89 -1.81
C ASP A 95 7.89 -4.77 -0.80
N VAL A 96 8.63 -4.70 0.30
CA VAL A 96 8.41 -3.73 1.37
C VAL A 96 8.50 -2.26 0.93
N SER A 97 9.14 -1.98 -0.23
CA SER A 97 9.21 -0.62 -0.78
C SER A 97 7.89 -0.12 -1.36
N LEU A 98 6.92 -1.02 -1.58
CA LEU A 98 5.58 -0.71 -2.09
C LEU A 98 4.55 -0.42 -0.99
N TYR A 99 5.02 -0.17 0.22
CA TYR A 99 4.21 0.18 1.39
C TYR A 99 4.67 1.49 2.01
N HIS A 100 3.76 2.20 2.68
CA HIS A 100 4.08 3.49 3.30
C HIS A 100 5.04 3.37 4.48
N ASN A 101 5.02 2.25 5.22
CA ASN A 101 5.95 1.95 6.31
C ASN A 101 6.02 3.05 7.38
N ARG A 102 4.86 3.60 7.78
CA ARG A 102 4.80 4.76 8.70
C ARG A 102 4.19 4.47 10.06
N GLY A 103 3.79 3.21 10.33
CA GLY A 103 3.10 2.82 11.56
C GLY A 103 1.60 3.10 11.50
N ASP A 104 0.91 2.77 12.60
CA ASP A 104 -0.55 2.65 12.66
C ASP A 104 -1.30 3.97 12.49
N THR A 105 -2.36 3.91 11.71
CA THR A 105 -3.30 5.02 11.55
C THR A 105 -4.12 5.29 12.83
N THR A 106 -4.43 6.55 13.06
CA THR A 106 -5.48 6.98 13.99
C THR A 106 -6.75 7.42 13.26
N PHE A 107 -6.82 7.15 11.94
CA PHE A 107 -7.93 7.50 11.04
C PHE A 107 -8.20 9.01 10.91
N LYS A 108 -7.18 9.85 11.12
CA LYS A 108 -7.30 11.31 11.08
C LYS A 108 -6.15 11.95 10.30
N GLY A 109 -6.49 12.95 9.46
CA GLY A 109 -5.50 13.72 8.71
C GLY A 109 -4.61 12.81 7.84
N GLU A 110 -3.32 13.12 7.78
CA GLU A 110 -2.32 12.43 6.97
C GLU A 110 -2.28 10.91 7.19
N ASN A 111 -2.34 10.47 8.46
CA ASN A 111 -2.25 9.04 8.76
C ASN A 111 -3.48 8.23 8.33
N SER A 112 -4.58 8.90 7.97
CA SER A 112 -5.76 8.24 7.38
C SER A 112 -5.49 7.68 5.98
N LEU A 113 -4.44 8.18 5.31
CA LEU A 113 -4.04 7.77 3.96
C LEU A 113 -2.75 6.95 3.94
N PHE A 114 -1.88 7.12 4.93
CA PHE A 114 -0.51 6.60 4.90
C PHE A 114 -0.15 5.75 6.11
N GLY A 115 -1.10 5.43 6.97
CA GLY A 115 -0.87 4.63 8.17
C GLY A 115 -1.46 3.24 8.08
N ASP A 116 -0.78 2.28 8.70
CA ASP A 116 -1.19 0.88 8.77
C ASP A 116 -2.56 0.74 9.43
N PHE A 117 -3.44 -0.03 8.81
CA PHE A 117 -4.81 -0.20 9.27
C PHE A 117 -4.90 -1.26 10.38
N ALA A 118 -4.67 -0.84 11.63
CA ALA A 118 -4.59 -1.74 12.79
C ALA A 118 -3.56 -2.87 12.54
N ALA A 119 -2.32 -2.47 12.25
CA ALA A 119 -1.18 -3.29 11.87
C ALA A 119 -1.25 -3.96 10.48
N LEU A 120 -2.36 -3.88 9.75
CA LEU A 120 -2.42 -4.34 8.35
C LEU A 120 -1.57 -3.43 7.47
N ASP A 121 -0.69 -4.03 6.66
CA ASP A 121 0.33 -3.32 5.89
C ASP A 121 -0.27 -2.38 4.85
N ASP A 122 -0.07 -1.07 5.02
CA ASP A 122 -0.66 -0.02 4.18
C ASP A 122 0.09 0.14 2.86
N LEU A 123 -0.60 -0.13 1.75
CA LEU A 123 -0.02 -0.07 0.41
C LEU A 123 0.26 1.37 -0.03
N PHE A 124 1.39 1.58 -0.69
CA PHE A 124 1.75 2.86 -1.29
C PHE A 124 0.90 3.10 -2.55
N THR A 125 -0.37 3.46 -2.37
CA THR A 125 -1.36 3.54 -3.45
C THR A 125 -1.09 4.65 -4.47
N GLU A 126 -0.19 5.59 -4.20
CA GLU A 126 0.33 6.56 -5.17
C GLU A 126 1.38 5.95 -6.10
N HIS A 127 1.97 4.81 -5.74
CA HIS A 127 3.03 4.18 -6.52
C HIS A 127 2.46 3.53 -7.80
N PRO A 128 2.94 3.88 -9.02
CA PRO A 128 2.40 3.37 -10.27
C PRO A 128 2.39 1.82 -10.38
N LYS A 129 3.38 1.16 -9.77
CA LYS A 129 3.43 -0.32 -9.73
C LYS A 129 2.32 -0.92 -8.87
N VAL A 130 1.94 -0.24 -7.77
CA VAL A 130 0.81 -0.66 -6.91
C VAL A 130 -0.50 -0.45 -7.66
N VAL A 131 -0.68 0.71 -8.28
CA VAL A 131 -1.87 1.01 -9.11
C VAL A 131 -2.06 -0.06 -10.17
N GLN A 132 -1.03 -0.31 -11.00
CA GLN A 132 -1.12 -1.31 -12.07
C GLN A 132 -1.32 -2.72 -11.52
N GLY A 133 -0.61 -3.09 -10.44
CA GLY A 133 -0.74 -4.41 -9.82
C GLY A 133 -2.16 -4.69 -9.29
N MET A 134 -2.83 -3.67 -8.73
CA MET A 134 -4.22 -3.80 -8.29
C MET A 134 -5.20 -3.89 -9.49
N ILE A 135 -4.96 -3.12 -10.55
CA ILE A 135 -5.75 -3.22 -11.80
C ILE A 135 -5.63 -4.64 -12.37
N ASP A 136 -4.41 -5.19 -12.42
CA ASP A 136 -4.18 -6.53 -12.95
C ASP A 136 -4.90 -7.62 -12.11
N ILE A 137 -4.79 -7.56 -10.77
CA ILE A 137 -5.46 -8.50 -9.87
C ILE A 137 -6.98 -8.48 -10.08
N PHE A 138 -7.59 -7.31 -10.00
CA PHE A 138 -9.04 -7.21 -10.04
C PHE A 138 -9.59 -7.26 -11.46
N GLY A 139 -8.84 -6.83 -12.47
CA GLY A 139 -9.17 -7.05 -13.88
C GLY A 139 -9.27 -8.54 -14.22
N ASP A 140 -8.34 -9.35 -13.70
CA ASP A 140 -8.34 -10.81 -13.89
C ASP A 140 -9.63 -11.47 -13.37
N TRP A 141 -10.15 -11.04 -12.22
CA TRP A 141 -11.41 -11.53 -11.68
C TRP A 141 -12.61 -11.23 -12.58
N ILE A 142 -12.64 -10.07 -13.23
CA ILE A 142 -13.69 -9.72 -14.19
C ILE A 142 -13.54 -10.56 -15.45
N GLU A 143 -12.33 -10.59 -16.04
CA GLU A 143 -12.08 -11.19 -17.34
C GLU A 143 -12.17 -12.72 -17.32
N HIS A 144 -11.57 -13.37 -16.31
CA HIS A 144 -11.50 -14.83 -16.26
C HIS A 144 -12.66 -15.47 -15.48
N TYR A 145 -13.15 -14.82 -14.45
CA TYR A 145 -14.22 -15.38 -13.60
C TYR A 145 -15.60 -14.78 -13.87
N GLY A 146 -15.65 -13.69 -14.66
CA GLY A 146 -16.90 -13.08 -15.12
C GLY A 146 -17.74 -12.51 -13.98
N ILE A 147 -17.11 -11.91 -12.97
CA ILE A 147 -17.84 -11.18 -11.92
C ILE A 147 -18.36 -9.86 -12.49
N ASP A 148 -19.49 -9.36 -11.94
CA ASP A 148 -20.19 -8.20 -12.47
C ASP A 148 -19.72 -6.88 -11.87
N GLY A 149 -18.90 -6.90 -10.81
CA GLY A 149 -18.38 -5.70 -10.19
C GLY A 149 -17.88 -5.91 -8.75
N TYR A 150 -17.55 -4.79 -8.10
CA TYR A 150 -16.94 -4.75 -6.78
C TYR A 150 -17.73 -3.87 -5.80
N ARG A 151 -17.75 -4.27 -4.55
CA ARG A 151 -17.93 -3.38 -3.41
C ARG A 151 -16.54 -3.17 -2.81
N ILE A 152 -16.08 -1.91 -2.76
CA ILE A 152 -14.73 -1.58 -2.33
C ILE A 152 -14.77 -1.09 -0.88
N ASP A 153 -14.14 -1.85 0.02
CA ASP A 153 -13.97 -1.43 1.40
C ASP A 153 -12.80 -0.43 1.53
N THR A 154 -12.80 0.36 2.60
CA THR A 154 -11.73 1.31 2.94
C THR A 154 -11.38 2.33 1.86
N ALA A 155 -12.22 2.52 0.84
CA ALA A 155 -11.96 3.40 -0.31
C ALA A 155 -11.58 4.85 0.07
N LYS A 156 -12.06 5.35 1.20
CA LYS A 156 -11.76 6.70 1.72
C LYS A 156 -10.31 6.86 2.23
N HIS A 157 -9.59 5.75 2.39
CA HIS A 157 -8.21 5.70 2.87
C HIS A 157 -7.18 5.59 1.74
N VAL A 158 -7.66 5.66 0.50
CA VAL A 158 -6.84 5.61 -0.72
C VAL A 158 -6.94 6.96 -1.43
N ASN A 159 -5.83 7.43 -2.00
CA ASN A 159 -5.75 8.70 -2.70
C ASN A 159 -6.67 8.76 -3.95
N PRO A 160 -7.23 9.94 -4.28
CA PRO A 160 -8.16 10.07 -5.41
C PRO A 160 -7.59 9.66 -6.77
N GLU A 161 -6.29 9.88 -6.99
CA GLU A 161 -5.60 9.57 -8.24
C GLU A 161 -5.58 8.06 -8.52
N PHE A 162 -5.48 7.23 -7.47
CA PHE A 162 -5.62 5.79 -7.58
C PHE A 162 -6.98 5.43 -8.20
N TRP A 163 -8.05 6.01 -7.69
CA TRP A 163 -9.40 5.72 -8.18
C TRP A 163 -9.64 6.17 -9.61
N GLN A 164 -9.01 7.27 -10.04
CA GLN A 164 -9.09 7.74 -11.43
C GLN A 164 -8.45 6.75 -12.41
N ALA A 165 -7.46 5.98 -11.97
CA ALA A 165 -6.83 4.95 -12.78
C ALA A 165 -7.50 3.58 -12.65
N PHE A 166 -7.96 3.23 -11.43
CA PHE A 166 -8.49 1.91 -11.10
C PHE A 166 -9.95 1.71 -11.57
N VAL A 167 -10.75 2.78 -11.56
CA VAL A 167 -12.16 2.75 -11.97
C VAL A 167 -12.31 3.53 -13.27
N PRO A 168 -12.17 2.89 -14.44
CA PRO A 168 -12.34 3.53 -15.75
C PRO A 168 -13.78 3.91 -16.06
#